data_075aa39448b9475dce59e0053b54d64d
#
_entry.id   075aa39448b9475dce59e0053b54d64d
#
_cell.length_a   1.000
_cell.length_b   1.000
_cell.length_c   1.000
_cell.angle_alpha   90.00
_cell.angle_beta   90.00
_cell.angle_gamma   90.00
#
_symmetry.space_group_name_H-M   'P 1'
#
loop_
_entity.id
_entity.type
_entity.pdbx_description
1 polymer ?
#
loop_
_entity_poly.entity_id
_entity_poly.type
_entity_poly.pdbx_seq_one_letter_code
_entity_poly.pdbx_strand_id
1 'polypeptide(L)'
;DSIRTGNALMEIYTAQGDQREIFCPALEGNVVIAAPLVEQDKVVGSLAIIVKKRWHGYKPHLIIVTELARLFSTQLELSDLDYQRRLRKRAELRALQNQVNPHFLYNILNTISSVCRENPDRARELLLTLSLYYRQTLENEQYMIRLSTELYQVMNYLKLEQARFEEKLAVEFDIEEELDCVLPSFILQPLVENAVRYGVDKRGFRIINISAETKEDAAVIAVTDHGSGIPDEVVRSLKAGQGKGVGLLNVHKRLQSLYGEE
;
A
#
# COMPACT_ATOMS: atom_id res chain seq x y z
N ASP A 1 9.03 35.34 18.84
CA ASP A 1 10.39 35.59 18.35
C ASP A 1 11.30 34.37 18.45
N SER A 2 11.26 33.54 19.53
CA SER A 2 12.00 32.28 19.62
C SER A 2 11.73 31.32 18.45
N ILE A 3 10.48 31.19 18.02
CA ILE A 3 10.08 30.40 16.84
C ILE A 3 10.66 31.01 15.56
N ARG A 4 10.67 32.34 15.45
CA ARG A 4 11.09 33.07 14.26
C ARG A 4 12.60 33.08 14.07
N THR A 5 13.36 33.16 15.16
CA THR A 5 14.82 33.27 15.16
C THR A 5 15.52 31.92 15.35
N GLY A 6 14.83 30.91 15.81
CA GLY A 6 15.40 29.61 16.18
C GLY A 6 16.30 29.63 17.42
N ASN A 7 16.35 30.75 18.15
CA ASN A 7 17.20 30.94 19.32
C ASN A 7 16.40 31.07 20.61
N ALA A 8 17.00 30.74 21.73
CA ALA A 8 16.43 31.02 23.03
C ALA A 8 16.48 32.54 23.31
N LEU A 9 15.37 33.07 23.79
CA LEU A 9 15.17 34.50 24.06
C LEU A 9 14.77 34.73 25.51
N MET A 10 15.21 35.89 26.01
CA MET A 10 14.77 36.41 27.32
C MET A 10 14.30 37.85 27.13
N GLU A 11 13.02 38.06 27.35
CA GLU A 11 12.40 39.40 27.24
C GLU A 11 11.61 39.76 28.51
N ILE A 12 11.64 41.06 28.87
CA ILE A 12 10.76 41.62 29.90
C ILE A 12 9.46 42.02 29.22
N TYR A 13 8.38 41.40 29.61
CA TYR A 13 7.06 41.74 29.06
C TYR A 13 6.55 43.02 29.69
N THR A 14 6.36 44.05 28.86
CA THR A 14 5.72 45.31 29.24
C THR A 14 4.46 45.50 28.42
N ALA A 15 3.35 45.77 29.05
CA ALA A 15 2.03 45.91 28.40
C ALA A 15 1.87 47.17 27.53
N GLN A 16 2.89 48.04 27.46
CA GLN A 16 2.82 49.26 26.66
C GLN A 16 3.34 49.03 25.23
N GLY A 17 2.43 48.95 24.29
CA GLY A 17 2.70 49.34 22.89
C GLY A 17 2.65 48.32 21.80
N ASP A 18 2.17 47.09 21.99
CA ASP A 18 1.99 46.19 20.86
C ASP A 18 0.60 45.53 20.84
N GLN A 19 -0.12 45.77 19.74
CA GLN A 19 -1.46 45.19 19.47
C GLN A 19 -1.38 43.69 19.19
N ARG A 20 -0.85 42.90 20.13
CA ARG A 20 -0.90 41.44 20.00
C ARG A 20 -2.02 40.88 20.85
N GLU A 21 -2.87 40.14 20.20
CA GLU A 21 -4.19 39.65 20.63
C GLU A 21 -4.23 38.75 21.87
N ILE A 22 -3.12 38.54 22.60
CA ILE A 22 -3.11 37.72 23.80
C ILE A 22 -2.62 38.60 24.99
N PHE A 23 -3.54 39.30 25.59
CA PHE A 23 -3.29 39.92 26.88
C PHE A 23 -3.31 38.84 27.98
N CYS A 24 -2.13 38.52 28.51
CA CYS A 24 -2.03 37.65 29.68
C CYS A 24 -1.54 38.46 30.88
N PRO A 25 -2.42 38.81 31.84
CA PRO A 25 -2.07 39.62 33.03
C PRO A 25 -0.91 39.05 33.85
N ALA A 26 -0.73 37.73 33.81
CA ALA A 26 0.40 37.04 34.47
C ALA A 26 1.77 37.40 33.90
N LEU A 27 1.85 37.96 32.70
CA LEU A 27 3.12 38.33 32.04
C LEU A 27 3.58 39.75 32.43
N GLU A 28 2.66 40.63 32.91
CA GLU A 28 2.98 42.00 33.18
C GLU A 28 4.02 42.15 34.29
N GLY A 29 5.12 42.84 34.00
CA GLY A 29 6.21 43.07 34.96
C GLY A 29 7.06 41.82 35.28
N ASN A 30 6.88 40.72 34.58
CA ASN A 30 7.68 39.50 34.70
C ASN A 30 8.63 39.32 33.50
N VAL A 31 9.61 38.46 33.68
CA VAL A 31 10.56 38.07 32.62
C VAL A 31 10.08 36.78 32.00
N VAL A 32 9.92 36.76 30.68
CA VAL A 32 9.64 35.55 29.91
C VAL A 32 10.92 35.05 29.32
N ILE A 33 11.22 33.77 29.54
CA ILE A 33 12.34 33.05 28.96
C ILE A 33 11.77 31.96 28.08
N ALA A 34 12.10 31.97 26.78
CA ALA A 34 11.59 31.03 25.81
C ALA A 34 12.74 30.36 25.03
N ALA A 35 12.60 29.07 24.77
CA ALA A 35 13.50 28.31 23.92
C ALA A 35 12.71 27.57 22.82
N PRO A 36 13.24 27.44 21.61
CA PRO A 36 12.57 26.76 20.50
C PRO A 36 12.50 25.26 20.75
N LEU A 37 11.39 24.64 20.34
CA LEU A 37 11.25 23.22 20.16
C LEU A 37 11.54 22.89 18.70
N VAL A 38 12.55 22.05 18.46
CA VAL A 38 13.04 21.74 17.13
C VAL A 38 12.76 20.27 16.82
N GLU A 39 12.25 20.00 15.61
CA GLU A 39 12.04 18.68 15.07
C GLU A 39 12.58 18.66 13.63
N GLN A 40 13.49 17.72 13.32
CA GLN A 40 14.12 17.60 11.99
C GLN A 40 14.64 18.95 11.46
N ASP A 41 15.40 19.67 12.26
CA ASP A 41 15.96 21.00 11.96
C ASP A 41 14.92 22.12 11.70
N LYS A 42 13.63 21.86 12.01
CA LYS A 42 12.57 22.87 11.91
C LYS A 42 12.04 23.24 13.28
N VAL A 43 11.81 24.53 13.51
CA VAL A 43 11.19 24.98 14.73
C VAL A 43 9.68 24.73 14.64
N VAL A 44 9.19 23.80 15.47
CA VAL A 44 7.76 23.39 15.53
C VAL A 44 6.98 24.06 16.66
N GLY A 45 7.70 24.67 17.61
CA GLY A 45 7.07 25.33 18.76
C GLY A 45 8.09 26.06 19.63
N SER A 46 7.64 26.48 20.80
CA SER A 46 8.54 27.05 21.84
C SER A 46 8.08 26.64 23.23
N LEU A 47 9.04 26.38 24.12
CA LEU A 47 8.84 26.22 25.55
C LEU A 47 9.16 27.54 26.23
N ALA A 48 8.23 28.10 27.01
CA ALA A 48 8.45 29.34 27.72
C ALA A 48 8.17 29.21 29.21
N ILE A 49 8.96 29.88 30.03
CA ILE A 49 8.70 30.06 31.47
C ILE A 49 8.58 31.54 31.82
N ILE A 50 7.82 31.81 32.85
CA ILE A 50 7.63 33.16 33.40
C ILE A 50 8.30 33.23 34.76
N VAL A 51 9.21 34.21 34.94
CA VAL A 51 9.97 34.41 36.16
C VAL A 51 9.72 35.82 36.71
N LYS A 52 9.55 35.93 38.04
CA LYS A 52 9.34 37.22 38.69
C LYS A 52 10.57 38.16 38.53
N LYS A 53 10.35 39.39 38.15
CA LYS A 53 11.39 40.41 37.91
C LYS A 53 12.34 40.69 39.09
N ARG A 54 11.97 40.29 40.30
CA ARG A 54 12.77 40.52 41.52
C ARG A 54 13.98 39.57 41.66
N TRP A 55 14.15 38.59 40.76
CA TRP A 55 15.24 37.62 40.85
C TRP A 55 16.49 38.17 40.13
N HIS A 56 17.62 38.16 40.86
CA HIS A 56 18.92 38.46 40.30
C HIS A 56 19.51 37.19 39.72
N GLY A 57 19.88 37.21 38.45
CA GLY A 57 20.58 36.09 37.79
C GLY A 57 19.66 35.14 36.99
N TYR A 58 19.22 35.55 35.81
CA TYR A 58 18.35 34.72 34.93
C TYR A 58 19.12 33.65 34.13
N LYS A 59 20.47 33.68 34.13
CA LYS A 59 21.30 32.69 33.40
C LYS A 59 20.93 31.21 33.72
N PRO A 60 20.76 30.80 35.01
CA PRO A 60 20.40 29.44 35.31
C PRO A 60 19.05 29.03 34.72
N HIS A 61 18.06 29.94 34.68
CA HIS A 61 16.74 29.69 34.12
C HIS A 61 16.78 29.55 32.60
N LEU A 62 17.62 30.34 31.93
CA LEU A 62 17.82 30.22 30.48
C LEU A 62 18.42 28.84 30.15
N ILE A 63 19.42 28.40 30.89
CA ILE A 63 20.03 27.08 30.70
C ILE A 63 18.97 25.99 30.92
N ILE A 64 18.21 26.05 31.99
CA ILE A 64 17.16 25.05 32.29
C ILE A 64 16.13 24.97 31.17
N VAL A 65 15.61 26.12 30.72
CA VAL A 65 14.61 26.15 29.63
C VAL A 65 15.15 25.60 28.35
N THR A 66 16.40 25.94 28.02
CA THR A 66 17.05 25.43 26.80
C THR A 66 17.26 23.91 26.87
N GLU A 67 17.72 23.38 28.01
CA GLU A 67 17.90 21.94 28.16
C GLU A 67 16.57 21.18 28.20
N LEU A 68 15.54 21.73 28.84
CA LEU A 68 14.20 21.18 28.80
C LEU A 68 13.63 21.19 27.36
N ALA A 69 13.81 22.30 26.62
CA ALA A 69 13.36 22.37 25.23
C ALA A 69 14.07 21.33 24.35
N ARG A 70 15.37 21.08 24.58
CA ARG A 70 16.09 19.97 23.91
C ARG A 70 15.50 18.62 24.23
N LEU A 71 15.24 18.35 25.51
CA LEU A 71 14.62 17.07 25.94
C LEU A 71 13.25 16.87 25.29
N PHE A 72 12.41 17.91 25.28
CA PHE A 72 11.09 17.84 24.61
C PHE A 72 11.22 17.67 23.10
N SER A 73 12.16 18.36 22.46
CA SER A 73 12.45 18.19 21.04
C SER A 73 12.83 16.73 20.71
N THR A 74 13.72 16.14 21.50
CA THR A 74 14.08 14.72 21.35
C THR A 74 12.87 13.79 21.57
N GLN A 75 12.01 14.09 22.54
CA GLN A 75 10.79 13.28 22.77
C GLN A 75 9.80 13.40 21.61
N LEU A 76 9.66 14.56 20.99
CA LEU A 76 8.84 14.75 19.79
C LEU A 76 9.36 13.92 18.63
N GLU A 77 10.66 13.96 18.36
CA GLU A 77 11.30 13.17 17.31
C GLU A 77 11.12 11.66 17.53
N LEU A 78 11.31 11.17 18.76
CA LEU A 78 11.09 9.77 19.10
C LEU A 78 9.63 9.36 18.91
N SER A 79 8.69 10.22 19.30
CA SER A 79 7.26 9.98 19.14
C SER A 79 6.86 9.90 17.66
N ASP A 80 7.41 10.79 16.80
CA ASP A 80 7.15 10.76 15.36
C ASP A 80 7.71 9.49 14.72
N LEU A 81 8.95 9.10 15.07
CA LEU A 81 9.55 7.85 14.60
C LEU A 81 8.72 6.62 15.00
N ASP A 82 8.21 6.56 16.22
CA ASP A 82 7.35 5.47 16.67
C ASP A 82 6.00 5.46 15.94
N TYR A 83 5.42 6.63 15.67
CA TYR A 83 4.22 6.75 14.87
C TYR A 83 4.43 6.25 13.43
N GLN A 84 5.52 6.66 12.79
CA GLN A 84 5.89 6.21 11.44
C GLN A 84 6.13 4.69 11.37
N ARG A 85 6.83 4.13 12.37
CA ARG A 85 7.02 2.67 12.48
C ARG A 85 5.70 1.92 12.60
N ARG A 86 4.75 2.45 13.39
CA ARG A 86 3.40 1.84 13.52
C ARG A 86 2.61 1.91 12.22
N LEU A 87 2.68 3.04 11.51
CA LEU A 87 2.04 3.17 10.20
C LEU A 87 2.62 2.17 9.19
N ARG A 88 3.95 2.06 9.14
CA ARG A 88 4.64 1.11 8.26
C ARG A 88 4.24 -0.33 8.56
N LYS A 89 4.29 -0.75 9.83
CA LYS A 89 3.83 -2.08 10.23
C LYS A 89 2.37 -2.36 9.86
N ARG A 90 1.49 -1.37 10.04
CA ARG A 90 0.08 -1.51 9.62
C ARG A 90 -0.07 -1.63 8.11
N ALA A 91 0.73 -0.91 7.34
CA ALA A 91 0.73 -1.01 5.88
C ALA A 91 1.25 -2.39 5.43
N GLU A 92 2.33 -2.89 6.04
CA GLU A 92 2.87 -4.23 5.80
C GLU A 92 1.84 -5.34 6.14
N LEU A 93 1.17 -5.24 7.30
CA LEU A 93 0.12 -6.19 7.67
C LEU A 93 -1.08 -6.15 6.71
N ARG A 94 -1.48 -4.97 6.25
CA ARG A 94 -2.55 -4.84 5.24
C ARG A 94 -2.12 -5.42 3.89
N ALA A 95 -0.87 -5.22 3.49
CA ALA A 95 -0.33 -5.80 2.28
C ALA A 95 -0.35 -7.34 2.35
N LEU A 96 0.09 -7.92 3.48
CA LEU A 96 0.03 -9.36 3.73
C LEU A 96 -1.42 -9.90 3.75
N GLN A 97 -2.35 -9.19 4.41
CA GLN A 97 -3.77 -9.57 4.41
C GLN A 97 -4.42 -9.51 3.03
N ASN A 98 -3.98 -8.58 2.17
CA ASN A 98 -4.49 -8.47 0.81
C ASN A 98 -3.93 -9.54 -0.14
N GLN A 99 -2.84 -10.24 0.21
CA GLN A 99 -2.34 -11.39 -0.54
C GLN A 99 -3.32 -12.57 -0.49
N VAL A 100 -4.12 -12.68 0.56
CA VAL A 100 -5.24 -13.63 0.62
C VAL A 100 -6.50 -12.88 0.20
N ASN A 101 -7.03 -13.13 -1.00
CA ASN A 101 -8.32 -12.59 -1.43
C ASN A 101 -9.45 -13.23 -0.60
N PRO A 102 -10.01 -12.55 0.44
CA PRO A 102 -10.97 -13.19 1.33
C PRO A 102 -12.27 -13.58 0.63
N HIS A 103 -12.68 -12.77 -0.33
CA HIS A 103 -13.90 -13.01 -1.09
C HIS A 103 -13.77 -14.27 -1.97
N PHE A 104 -12.63 -14.46 -2.62
CA PHE A 104 -12.34 -15.69 -3.36
C PHE A 104 -12.35 -16.91 -2.43
N LEU A 105 -11.68 -16.81 -1.27
CA LEU A 105 -11.64 -17.91 -0.30
C LEU A 105 -13.03 -18.30 0.18
N TYR A 106 -13.88 -17.36 0.57
CA TYR A 106 -15.24 -17.62 0.99
C TYR A 106 -16.07 -18.30 -0.11
N ASN A 107 -15.95 -17.83 -1.34
CA ASN A 107 -16.69 -18.36 -2.47
C ASN A 107 -16.30 -19.81 -2.76
N ILE A 108 -14.99 -20.10 -2.81
CA ILE A 108 -14.52 -21.44 -3.11
C ILE A 108 -14.83 -22.45 -1.98
N LEU A 109 -14.74 -22.03 -0.72
CA LEU A 109 -15.14 -22.88 0.41
C LEU A 109 -16.63 -23.22 0.38
N ASN A 110 -17.49 -22.27 0.01
CA ASN A 110 -18.92 -22.51 -0.19
C ASN A 110 -19.17 -23.49 -1.34
N THR A 111 -18.48 -23.33 -2.46
CA THR A 111 -18.53 -24.26 -3.60
C THR A 111 -18.11 -25.66 -3.19
N ILE A 112 -16.97 -25.80 -2.50
CA ILE A 112 -16.49 -27.10 -2.01
C ILE A 112 -17.51 -27.74 -1.06
N SER A 113 -18.09 -26.95 -0.15
CA SER A 113 -19.12 -27.42 0.78
C SER A 113 -20.38 -27.94 0.08
N SER A 114 -20.79 -27.30 -1.02
CA SER A 114 -21.89 -27.79 -1.86
C SER A 114 -21.52 -29.10 -2.54
N VAL A 115 -20.36 -29.15 -3.18
CA VAL A 115 -19.86 -30.32 -3.91
C VAL A 115 -19.63 -31.53 -2.99
N CYS A 116 -19.29 -31.32 -1.71
CA CYS A 116 -19.06 -32.41 -0.74
C CYS A 116 -20.23 -33.39 -0.61
N ARG A 117 -21.47 -32.92 -0.82
CA ARG A 117 -22.64 -33.76 -0.71
C ARG A 117 -22.89 -34.60 -1.95
N GLU A 118 -22.57 -34.07 -3.11
CA GLU A 118 -22.87 -34.68 -4.41
C GLU A 118 -21.70 -35.50 -4.93
N ASN A 119 -20.49 -35.02 -4.75
CA ASN A 119 -19.25 -35.62 -5.24
C ASN A 119 -18.10 -35.40 -4.27
N PRO A 120 -17.91 -36.25 -3.24
CA PRO A 120 -16.84 -36.13 -2.25
C PRO A 120 -15.43 -36.18 -2.84
N ASP A 121 -15.22 -36.97 -3.90
CA ASP A 121 -13.89 -37.06 -4.57
C ASP A 121 -13.53 -35.76 -5.27
N ARG A 122 -14.50 -35.14 -5.93
CA ARG A 122 -14.34 -33.82 -6.54
C ARG A 122 -14.07 -32.73 -5.47
N ALA A 123 -14.76 -32.78 -4.36
CA ALA A 123 -14.52 -31.86 -3.25
C ALA A 123 -13.11 -31.98 -2.69
N ARG A 124 -12.61 -33.22 -2.55
CA ARG A 124 -11.22 -33.49 -2.14
C ARG A 124 -10.21 -32.92 -3.13
N GLU A 125 -10.42 -33.11 -4.43
CA GLU A 125 -9.56 -32.53 -5.48
C GLU A 125 -9.50 -31.01 -5.37
N LEU A 126 -10.63 -30.35 -5.20
CA LEU A 126 -10.73 -28.88 -5.04
C LEU A 126 -10.01 -28.40 -3.78
N LEU A 127 -10.10 -29.12 -2.65
CA LEU A 127 -9.36 -28.79 -1.42
C LEU A 127 -7.85 -28.88 -1.63
N LEU A 128 -7.37 -29.91 -2.33
CA LEU A 128 -5.97 -30.05 -2.67
C LEU A 128 -5.49 -28.92 -3.59
N THR A 129 -6.29 -28.60 -4.61
CA THR A 129 -5.98 -27.48 -5.53
C THR A 129 -5.95 -26.15 -4.77
N LEU A 130 -6.88 -25.90 -3.86
CA LEU A 130 -6.93 -24.71 -3.01
C LEU A 130 -5.68 -24.60 -2.13
N SER A 131 -5.28 -25.71 -1.50
CA SER A 131 -4.07 -25.79 -0.70
C SER A 131 -2.81 -25.46 -1.51
N LEU A 132 -2.71 -26.01 -2.74
CA LEU A 132 -1.59 -25.72 -3.67
C LEU A 132 -1.57 -24.25 -4.07
N TYR A 133 -2.72 -23.68 -4.44
CA TYR A 133 -2.86 -22.28 -4.83
C TYR A 133 -2.39 -21.35 -3.70
N TYR A 134 -2.86 -21.54 -2.46
CA TYR A 134 -2.45 -20.68 -1.35
C TYR A 134 -0.99 -20.88 -0.94
N ARG A 135 -0.48 -22.10 -0.97
CA ARG A 135 0.94 -22.34 -0.70
C ARG A 135 1.83 -21.59 -1.68
N GLN A 136 1.53 -21.66 -2.97
CA GLN A 136 2.27 -20.93 -4.01
C GLN A 136 2.17 -19.41 -3.85
N THR A 137 0.98 -18.90 -3.49
CA THR A 137 0.76 -17.47 -3.27
C THR A 137 1.52 -16.93 -2.05
N LEU A 138 1.64 -17.73 -0.98
CA LEU A 138 2.24 -17.33 0.28
C LEU A 138 3.75 -17.60 0.36
N GLU A 139 4.25 -18.66 -0.29
CA GLU A 139 5.65 -19.08 -0.23
C GLU A 139 6.50 -18.54 -1.39
N ASN A 140 5.90 -17.91 -2.39
CA ASN A 140 6.66 -17.40 -3.53
C ASN A 140 7.34 -16.06 -3.20
N GLU A 141 8.57 -16.16 -2.70
CA GLU A 141 9.47 -14.99 -2.46
C GLU A 141 10.26 -14.59 -3.71
N GLN A 142 10.16 -15.36 -4.81
CA GLN A 142 10.94 -15.10 -6.01
C GLN A 142 10.36 -13.89 -6.76
N TYR A 143 11.24 -12.96 -7.07
CA TYR A 143 10.88 -11.77 -7.85
C TYR A 143 10.64 -12.08 -9.32
N MET A 144 11.41 -13.00 -9.87
CA MET A 144 11.34 -13.46 -11.26
C MET A 144 11.08 -14.96 -11.29
N ILE A 145 10.13 -15.42 -12.11
CA ILE A 145 9.75 -16.82 -12.27
C ILE A 145 9.62 -17.19 -13.75
N ARG A 146 9.63 -18.47 -14.05
CA ARG A 146 9.36 -18.95 -15.42
C ARG A 146 7.89 -18.77 -15.78
N LEU A 147 7.62 -18.53 -17.06
CA LEU A 147 6.25 -18.47 -17.61
C LEU A 147 5.46 -19.73 -17.27
N SER A 148 6.07 -20.89 -17.41
CA SER A 148 5.46 -22.20 -17.05
C SER A 148 5.00 -22.25 -15.59
N THR A 149 5.75 -21.64 -14.66
CA THR A 149 5.39 -21.57 -13.24
C THR A 149 4.18 -20.65 -13.03
N GLU A 150 4.17 -19.47 -13.66
CA GLU A 150 3.07 -18.51 -13.56
C GLU A 150 1.78 -19.09 -14.17
N LEU A 151 1.90 -19.74 -15.33
CA LEU A 151 0.77 -20.43 -15.97
C LEU A 151 0.20 -21.54 -15.09
N TYR A 152 1.05 -22.32 -14.42
CA TYR A 152 0.58 -23.34 -13.49
C TYR A 152 -0.20 -22.75 -12.31
N GLN A 153 0.21 -21.60 -11.77
CA GLN A 153 -0.52 -20.88 -10.73
C GLN A 153 -1.88 -20.40 -11.24
N VAL A 154 -1.91 -19.80 -12.42
CA VAL A 154 -3.13 -19.35 -13.11
C VAL A 154 -4.08 -20.53 -13.37
N MET A 155 -3.57 -21.67 -13.83
CA MET A 155 -4.39 -22.87 -14.03
C MET A 155 -5.03 -23.37 -12.74
N ASN A 156 -4.32 -23.37 -11.61
CA ASN A 156 -4.88 -23.77 -10.32
C ASN A 156 -6.00 -22.81 -9.88
N TYR A 157 -5.80 -21.50 -10.06
CA TYR A 157 -6.84 -20.50 -9.81
C TYR A 157 -8.08 -20.74 -10.69
N LEU A 158 -7.88 -20.92 -11.99
CA LEU A 158 -8.96 -21.12 -12.95
C LEU A 158 -9.75 -22.41 -12.69
N LYS A 159 -9.08 -23.51 -12.30
CA LYS A 159 -9.76 -24.77 -11.89
C LYS A 159 -10.73 -24.52 -10.72
N LEU A 160 -10.34 -23.70 -9.75
CA LEU A 160 -11.19 -23.35 -8.61
C LEU A 160 -12.38 -22.50 -9.06
N GLU A 161 -12.15 -21.49 -9.91
CA GLU A 161 -13.25 -20.65 -10.43
C GLU A 161 -14.17 -21.43 -11.40
N GLN A 162 -13.65 -22.37 -12.18
CA GLN A 162 -14.47 -23.27 -13.00
C GLN A 162 -15.39 -24.16 -12.16
N ALA A 163 -14.93 -24.61 -10.99
CA ALA A 163 -15.81 -25.35 -10.07
C ALA A 163 -16.95 -24.48 -9.53
N ARG A 164 -16.75 -23.16 -9.45
CA ARG A 164 -17.74 -22.19 -8.98
C ARG A 164 -18.72 -21.76 -10.07
N PHE A 165 -18.23 -21.51 -11.27
CA PHE A 165 -19.02 -20.99 -12.38
C PHE A 165 -19.53 -22.10 -13.30
N GLU A 166 -19.00 -23.30 -13.15
CA GLU A 166 -19.36 -24.49 -13.94
C GLU A 166 -19.22 -24.23 -15.44
N GLU A 167 -20.25 -24.53 -16.23
CA GLU A 167 -20.25 -24.33 -17.69
C GLU A 167 -20.21 -22.85 -18.12
N LYS A 168 -20.35 -21.91 -17.18
CA LYS A 168 -20.31 -20.47 -17.47
C LYS A 168 -18.91 -19.89 -17.54
N LEU A 169 -17.86 -20.68 -17.28
CA LEU A 169 -16.48 -20.26 -17.42
C LEU A 169 -15.73 -21.21 -18.36
N ALA A 170 -15.54 -20.77 -19.58
CA ALA A 170 -14.68 -21.43 -20.56
C ALA A 170 -13.31 -20.75 -20.60
N VAL A 171 -12.26 -21.55 -20.59
CA VAL A 171 -10.86 -21.07 -20.64
C VAL A 171 -10.10 -21.84 -21.70
N GLU A 172 -9.42 -21.12 -22.57
CA GLU A 172 -8.56 -21.67 -23.59
C GLU A 172 -7.12 -21.19 -23.38
N PHE A 173 -6.15 -22.09 -23.61
CA PHE A 173 -4.73 -21.79 -23.56
C PHE A 173 -4.14 -22.04 -24.94
N ASP A 174 -3.53 -21.00 -25.51
CA ASP A 174 -2.81 -21.03 -26.78
C ASP A 174 -1.36 -20.61 -26.52
N ILE A 175 -0.57 -21.56 -26.06
CA ILE A 175 0.80 -21.32 -25.61
C ILE A 175 1.76 -22.03 -26.56
N GLU A 176 2.70 -21.28 -27.14
CA GLU A 176 3.76 -21.82 -27.97
C GLU A 176 4.64 -22.80 -27.16
N GLU A 177 4.81 -24.05 -27.64
CA GLU A 177 5.42 -25.13 -26.88
C GLU A 177 6.87 -24.84 -26.42
N GLU A 178 7.64 -24.10 -27.20
CA GLU A 178 9.04 -23.79 -26.90
C GLU A 178 9.22 -22.49 -26.10
N LEU A 179 8.14 -21.76 -25.84
CA LEU A 179 8.18 -20.49 -25.11
C LEU A 179 8.16 -20.71 -23.60
N ASP A 180 9.32 -20.61 -22.96
CA ASP A 180 9.44 -20.55 -21.49
C ASP A 180 10.37 -19.40 -21.07
N CYS A 181 9.87 -18.17 -21.15
CA CYS A 181 10.58 -16.98 -20.72
C CYS A 181 10.51 -16.76 -19.21
N VAL A 182 11.37 -15.88 -18.71
CA VAL A 182 11.38 -15.45 -17.31
C VAL A 182 10.67 -14.10 -17.20
N LEU A 183 9.72 -14.00 -16.28
CA LEU A 183 8.91 -12.80 -16.06
C LEU A 183 8.77 -12.50 -14.56
N PRO A 184 8.39 -11.28 -14.18
CA PRO A 184 8.12 -10.97 -12.78
C PRO A 184 6.95 -11.79 -12.27
N SER A 185 7.04 -12.31 -11.04
CA SER A 185 5.96 -13.08 -10.42
C SER A 185 4.67 -12.25 -10.30
N PHE A 186 3.51 -12.88 -10.37
CA PHE A 186 2.19 -12.23 -10.26
C PHE A 186 1.91 -11.14 -11.32
N ILE A 187 2.27 -11.42 -12.59
CA ILE A 187 1.91 -10.57 -13.74
C ILE A 187 0.63 -11.07 -14.40
N LEU A 188 0.53 -12.38 -14.65
CA LEU A 188 -0.64 -12.95 -15.32
C LEU A 188 -1.83 -13.11 -14.40
N GLN A 189 -1.61 -13.49 -13.15
CA GLN A 189 -2.69 -13.75 -12.22
C GLN A 189 -3.65 -12.55 -12.06
N PRO A 190 -3.21 -11.28 -11.84
CA PRO A 190 -4.13 -10.15 -11.76
C PRO A 190 -4.91 -9.88 -13.05
N LEU A 191 -4.32 -10.19 -14.22
CA LEU A 191 -5.00 -10.05 -15.51
C LEU A 191 -6.13 -11.08 -15.62
N VAL A 192 -5.84 -12.32 -15.28
CA VAL A 192 -6.81 -13.42 -15.32
C VAL A 192 -7.92 -13.22 -14.27
N GLU A 193 -7.58 -12.78 -13.05
CA GLU A 193 -8.57 -12.44 -12.03
C GLU A 193 -9.54 -11.33 -12.53
N ASN A 194 -9.02 -10.33 -13.23
CA ASN A 194 -9.84 -9.29 -13.83
C ASN A 194 -10.73 -9.85 -14.96
N ALA A 195 -10.19 -10.70 -15.82
CA ALA A 195 -10.96 -11.34 -16.89
C ALA A 195 -12.07 -12.22 -16.32
N VAL A 196 -11.83 -13.02 -15.27
CA VAL A 196 -12.87 -13.80 -14.58
C VAL A 196 -13.92 -12.89 -13.95
N ARG A 197 -13.51 -11.77 -13.35
CA ARG A 197 -14.40 -10.87 -12.62
C ARG A 197 -15.26 -10.00 -13.54
N TYR A 198 -14.69 -9.46 -14.60
CA TYR A 198 -15.31 -8.43 -15.45
C TYR A 198 -15.61 -8.92 -16.87
N GLY A 199 -14.96 -10.00 -17.32
CA GLY A 199 -15.13 -10.58 -18.65
C GLY A 199 -16.44 -11.36 -18.83
N VAL A 200 -17.54 -10.86 -18.28
CA VAL A 200 -18.87 -11.45 -18.36
C VAL A 200 -19.58 -10.92 -19.59
N ASP A 201 -20.05 -11.80 -20.49
CA ASP A 201 -20.87 -11.45 -21.62
C ASP A 201 -22.33 -11.13 -21.20
N LYS A 202 -23.14 -10.68 -22.16
CA LYS A 202 -24.58 -10.37 -21.93
C LYS A 202 -25.42 -11.57 -21.51
N ARG A 203 -24.92 -12.79 -21.70
CA ARG A 203 -25.60 -14.06 -21.36
C ARG A 203 -25.14 -14.60 -20.01
N GLY A 204 -24.15 -13.97 -19.37
CA GLY A 204 -23.57 -14.39 -18.10
C GLY A 204 -22.42 -15.39 -18.25
N PHE A 205 -21.91 -15.64 -19.45
CA PHE A 205 -20.78 -16.50 -19.71
C PHE A 205 -19.46 -15.70 -19.64
N ARG A 206 -18.40 -16.40 -19.28
CA ARG A 206 -17.02 -15.91 -19.26
C ARG A 206 -16.21 -16.77 -20.19
N ILE A 207 -15.68 -16.16 -21.24
CA ILE A 207 -14.77 -16.82 -22.19
C ILE A 207 -13.43 -16.10 -22.08
N ILE A 208 -12.43 -16.83 -21.66
CA ILE A 208 -11.09 -16.27 -21.41
C ILE A 208 -10.11 -17.05 -22.26
N ASN A 209 -9.33 -16.34 -23.06
CA ASN A 209 -8.22 -16.90 -23.81
C ASN A 209 -6.89 -16.37 -23.28
N ILE A 210 -5.95 -17.27 -23.00
CA ILE A 210 -4.62 -16.94 -22.54
C ILE A 210 -3.66 -17.43 -23.62
N SER A 211 -3.00 -16.50 -24.32
CA SER A 211 -2.05 -16.81 -25.36
C SER A 211 -0.64 -16.34 -25.00
N ALA A 212 0.35 -17.08 -25.45
CA ALA A 212 1.75 -16.68 -25.36
C ALA A 212 2.49 -17.15 -26.61
N GLU A 213 3.12 -16.21 -27.30
CA GLU A 213 3.83 -16.44 -28.57
C GLU A 213 5.12 -15.62 -28.61
N THR A 214 6.09 -16.07 -29.38
CA THR A 214 7.28 -15.29 -29.70
C THR A 214 7.02 -14.40 -30.90
N LYS A 215 7.21 -13.07 -30.75
CA LYS A 215 7.16 -12.11 -31.84
C LYS A 215 8.48 -11.37 -31.91
N GLU A 216 9.18 -11.49 -33.04
CA GLU A 216 10.51 -10.93 -33.24
C GLU A 216 11.45 -11.42 -32.14
N ASP A 217 11.93 -10.54 -31.25
CA ASP A 217 12.81 -10.88 -30.14
C ASP A 217 12.12 -10.78 -28.76
N ALA A 218 10.76 -10.73 -28.74
CA ALA A 218 9.99 -10.56 -27.52
C ALA A 218 8.93 -11.66 -27.32
N ALA A 219 8.70 -12.05 -26.08
CA ALA A 219 7.55 -12.87 -25.71
C ALA A 219 6.30 -11.98 -25.56
N VAL A 220 5.28 -12.26 -26.36
CA VAL A 220 3.98 -11.58 -26.25
C VAL A 220 3.00 -12.50 -25.53
N ILE A 221 2.54 -12.06 -24.36
CA ILE A 221 1.58 -12.79 -23.56
C ILE A 221 0.30 -11.97 -23.48
N ALA A 222 -0.83 -12.57 -23.83
CA ALA A 222 -2.11 -11.90 -23.83
C ALA A 222 -3.16 -12.66 -23.01
N VAL A 223 -4.00 -11.92 -22.32
CA VAL A 223 -5.21 -12.42 -21.65
C VAL A 223 -6.38 -11.68 -22.27
N THR A 224 -7.25 -12.40 -22.97
CA THR A 224 -8.40 -11.84 -23.68
C THR A 224 -9.69 -12.33 -23.03
N ASP A 225 -10.62 -11.42 -22.81
CA ASP A 225 -11.98 -11.72 -22.35
C ASP A 225 -13.02 -11.18 -23.34
N HIS A 226 -14.26 -11.69 -23.25
CA HIS A 226 -15.39 -11.28 -24.09
C HIS A 226 -16.43 -10.45 -23.32
N GLY A 227 -15.99 -9.77 -22.27
CA GLY A 227 -16.83 -8.90 -21.47
C GLY A 227 -17.15 -7.55 -22.11
N SER A 228 -17.58 -6.61 -21.28
CA SER A 228 -17.95 -5.25 -21.73
C SER A 228 -16.76 -4.36 -22.10
N GLY A 229 -15.53 -4.87 -21.94
CA GLY A 229 -14.29 -4.11 -22.10
C GLY A 229 -13.98 -3.18 -20.94
N ILE A 230 -12.81 -2.56 -21.01
CA ILE A 230 -12.35 -1.62 -19.99
C ILE A 230 -12.82 -0.22 -20.37
N PRO A 231 -13.53 0.52 -19.49
CA PRO A 231 -13.96 1.89 -19.77
C PRO A 231 -12.78 2.81 -20.11
N ASP A 232 -12.96 3.71 -21.09
CA ASP A 232 -11.91 4.63 -21.54
C ASP A 232 -11.32 5.50 -20.43
N GLU A 233 -12.12 5.82 -19.42
CA GLU A 233 -11.67 6.57 -18.25
C GLU A 233 -10.64 5.77 -17.43
N VAL A 234 -10.86 4.47 -17.27
CA VAL A 234 -9.95 3.55 -16.59
C VAL A 234 -8.66 3.39 -17.39
N VAL A 235 -8.76 3.23 -18.72
CA VAL A 235 -7.59 3.15 -19.61
C VAL A 235 -6.74 4.42 -19.51
N ARG A 236 -7.38 5.59 -19.53
CA ARG A 236 -6.68 6.88 -19.39
C ARG A 236 -6.02 7.04 -18.04
N SER A 237 -6.68 6.63 -16.96
CA SER A 237 -6.12 6.70 -15.61
C SER A 237 -4.95 5.72 -15.38
N LEU A 238 -5.00 4.54 -16.01
CA LEU A 238 -3.88 3.58 -16.00
C LEU A 238 -2.66 4.15 -16.73
N LYS A 239 -2.84 4.73 -17.93
CA LYS A 239 -1.77 5.39 -18.67
C LYS A 239 -1.17 6.59 -17.94
N ALA A 240 -1.96 7.29 -17.13
CA ALA A 240 -1.50 8.40 -16.30
C ALA A 240 -0.83 7.94 -14.97
N GLY A 241 -0.67 6.62 -14.76
CA GLY A 241 -0.13 6.08 -13.49
C GLY A 241 -1.04 6.29 -12.27
N GLN A 242 -2.29 6.73 -12.51
CA GLN A 242 -3.30 7.03 -11.48
C GLN A 242 -4.52 6.14 -11.73
N GLY A 243 -4.93 5.34 -10.78
CA GLY A 243 -6.12 4.50 -10.98
C GLY A 243 -6.54 3.77 -9.71
N LYS A 244 -7.86 3.52 -9.61
CA LYS A 244 -8.43 2.73 -8.51
C LYS A 244 -8.31 1.20 -8.71
N GLY A 245 -7.91 0.74 -9.89
CA GLY A 245 -7.71 -0.68 -10.21
C GLY A 245 -6.35 -1.17 -9.74
N VAL A 246 -6.24 -1.59 -8.49
CA VAL A 246 -4.95 -1.94 -7.84
C VAL A 246 -4.18 -3.02 -8.62
N GLY A 247 -4.85 -4.02 -9.20
CA GLY A 247 -4.20 -5.14 -9.90
C GLY A 247 -3.48 -4.72 -11.18
N LEU A 248 -4.20 -4.13 -12.16
CA LEU A 248 -3.63 -3.71 -13.44
C LEU A 248 -2.58 -2.61 -13.29
N LEU A 249 -2.81 -1.65 -12.39
CA LEU A 249 -1.85 -0.59 -12.12
C LEU A 249 -0.55 -1.14 -11.51
N ASN A 250 -0.65 -2.14 -10.64
CA ASN A 250 0.53 -2.78 -10.06
C ASN A 250 1.33 -3.55 -11.11
N VAL A 251 0.65 -4.27 -12.01
CA VAL A 251 1.30 -4.94 -13.16
C VAL A 251 2.04 -3.91 -14.02
N HIS A 252 1.36 -2.82 -14.41
CA HIS A 252 1.95 -1.76 -15.21
C HIS A 252 3.19 -1.14 -14.55
N LYS A 253 3.08 -0.70 -13.31
CA LYS A 253 4.21 -0.12 -12.57
C LYS A 253 5.37 -1.10 -12.40
N ARG A 254 5.07 -2.38 -12.22
CA ARG A 254 6.10 -3.42 -12.06
C ARG A 254 6.86 -3.65 -13.36
N LEU A 255 6.16 -3.69 -14.50
CA LEU A 255 6.79 -3.80 -15.81
C LEU A 255 7.60 -2.55 -16.15
N GLN A 256 7.08 -1.35 -15.92
CA GLN A 256 7.82 -0.10 -16.12
C GLN A 256 9.09 -0.03 -15.27
N SER A 257 9.05 -0.48 -14.01
CA SER A 257 10.23 -0.45 -13.14
C SER A 257 11.35 -1.38 -13.59
N LEU A 258 11.03 -2.41 -14.39
CA LEU A 258 11.98 -3.43 -14.85
C LEU A 258 12.48 -3.20 -16.28
N TYR A 259 11.58 -2.78 -17.15
CA TYR A 259 11.83 -2.71 -18.60
C TYR A 259 11.82 -1.27 -19.14
N GLY A 260 11.49 -0.27 -18.32
CA GLY A 260 11.42 1.12 -18.76
C GLY A 260 10.05 1.51 -19.30
N GLU A 261 9.98 2.67 -19.96
CA GLU A 261 8.74 3.25 -20.51
C GLU A 261 8.53 2.92 -22.01
N GLU A 262 8.97 1.79 -22.51
CA GLU A 262 8.70 1.38 -23.90
C GLU A 262 7.39 0.63 -24.04
#